data_89f35f6d82992a4ea7f526596fdd0036
#
_entry.id   89f35f6d82992a4ea7f526596fdd0036
#
_cell.length_a   1.000
_cell.length_b   1.000
_cell.length_c   1.000
_cell.angle_alpha   90.00
_cell.angle_beta   90.00
_cell.angle_gamma   90.00
#
_symmetry.space_group_name_H-M   'P 1'
#
loop_
_entity.id
_entity.type
_entity.pdbx_description
1 polymer ?
#
loop_
_entity_poly.entity_id
_entity_poly.type
_entity_poly.pdbx_seq_one_letter_code
_entity_poly.pdbx_strand_id
1 'polypeptide(L)'
;MARVSSISQEALLIIEILKLIPRNRLITASEIRNSLFSAGYDIPIRTLQRYLKSISETESLHVECDSRSKPYGYRRSSPEVGIRGSEADT
;
A
#
# COMPACT_ATOMS: atom_id res chain seq x y z
N MET A 1 -22.56 -2.03 -17.00
CA MET A 1 -22.27 -1.67 -16.92
C MET A 1 -21.54 -0.67 -16.86
N ALA A 2 -21.64 0.05 -17.12
CA ALA A 2 -20.86 1.16 -17.15
C ALA A 2 -20.38 1.61 -15.88
N ARG A 3 -20.80 1.04 -14.95
CA ARG A 3 -20.46 1.46 -13.72
C ARG A 3 -19.08 1.32 -13.45
N VAL A 4 -18.40 0.50 -14.09
CA VAL A 4 -17.05 0.33 -13.83
C VAL A 4 -16.30 1.59 -14.01
N SER A 5 -16.72 2.40 -14.91
CA SER A 5 -16.00 3.62 -15.18
C SER A 5 -16.17 4.66 -14.10
N SER A 6 -16.94 4.38 -13.09
CA SER A 6 -17.08 5.36 -12.05
C SER A 6 -15.98 5.30 -11.01
N ILE A 7 -15.03 4.38 -11.14
CA ILE A 7 -13.91 4.35 -10.20
C ILE A 7 -13.02 5.54 -10.48
N SER A 8 -12.71 6.30 -9.46
CA SER A 8 -11.91 7.51 -9.63
C SER A 8 -10.45 7.17 -9.91
N GLN A 9 -9.74 8.12 -10.49
CA GLN A 9 -8.34 7.95 -10.76
C GLN A 9 -7.58 7.77 -9.46
N GLU A 10 -7.99 8.46 -8.43
CA GLU A 10 -7.34 8.35 -7.15
C GLU A 10 -7.50 6.95 -6.57
N ALA A 11 -8.68 6.38 -6.68
CA ALA A 11 -8.92 5.03 -6.18
C ALA A 11 -8.09 4.02 -6.95
N LEU A 12 -7.99 4.18 -8.26
CA LEU A 12 -7.19 3.29 -9.07
C LEU A 12 -5.73 3.38 -8.68
N LEU A 13 -5.25 4.58 -8.41
CA LEU A 13 -3.87 4.77 -8.02
C LEU A 13 -3.58 4.08 -6.69
N ILE A 14 -4.49 4.20 -5.74
CA ILE A 14 -4.31 3.56 -4.45
C ILE A 14 -4.26 2.04 -4.61
N ILE A 15 -5.09 1.49 -5.47
CA ILE A 15 -5.08 0.06 -5.73
C ILE A 15 -3.73 -0.36 -6.32
N GLU A 16 -3.20 0.43 -7.26
CA GLU A 16 -1.91 0.11 -7.85
C GLU A 16 -0.81 0.15 -6.81
N ILE A 17 -0.85 1.13 -5.91
CA ILE A 17 0.14 1.22 -4.85
C ILE A 17 0.07 -0.01 -3.97
N LEU A 18 -1.13 -0.42 -3.57
CA LEU A 18 -1.30 -1.57 -2.70
C LEU A 18 -0.75 -2.85 -3.33
N LYS A 19 -0.89 -2.98 -4.63
CA LYS A 19 -0.40 -4.16 -5.33
C LYS A 19 1.13 -4.23 -5.32
N LEU A 20 1.79 -3.11 -5.15
CA LEU A 20 3.25 -3.06 -5.17
C LEU A 20 3.87 -3.31 -3.81
N ILE A 21 3.09 -3.22 -2.75
CA ILE A 21 3.63 -3.38 -1.40
C ILE A 21 3.74 -4.86 -1.06
N PRO A 22 4.97 -5.36 -0.84
CA PRO A 22 5.16 -6.78 -0.58
C PRO A 22 4.87 -7.16 0.86
N ARG A 23 4.79 -8.44 1.11
CA ARG A 23 4.54 -8.95 2.46
C ARG A 23 5.81 -9.31 3.19
N ASN A 24 6.80 -9.76 2.47
CA ASN A 24 7.98 -10.33 3.09
C ASN A 24 9.21 -9.44 3.07
N ARG A 25 9.05 -8.19 2.73
CA ARG A 25 10.16 -7.24 2.81
C ARG A 25 9.60 -5.84 2.82
N LEU A 26 10.44 -4.89 3.17
CA LEU A 26 10.03 -3.49 3.17
C LEU A 26 10.33 -2.87 1.80
N ILE A 27 9.47 -1.97 1.36
CA ILE A 27 9.67 -1.26 0.11
C ILE A 27 9.59 0.23 0.43
N THR A 28 10.39 1.04 -0.25
CA THR A 28 10.39 2.47 0.01
C THR A 28 9.49 3.21 -0.96
N ALA A 29 9.17 4.45 -0.63
CA ALA A 29 8.34 5.28 -1.52
C ALA A 29 9.03 5.46 -2.87
N SER A 30 10.35 5.61 -2.89
CA SER A 30 11.06 5.77 -4.14
C SER A 30 10.92 4.56 -5.04
N GLU A 31 11.00 3.38 -4.44
CA GLU A 31 10.85 2.15 -5.21
C GLU A 31 9.44 2.04 -5.78
N ILE A 32 8.45 2.40 -4.97
CA ILE A 32 7.06 2.36 -5.42
C ILE A 32 6.86 3.38 -6.56
N ARG A 33 7.45 4.57 -6.40
CA ARG A 33 7.30 5.60 -7.42
C ARG A 33 7.89 5.15 -8.74
N ASN A 34 9.04 4.51 -8.70
CA ASN A 34 9.68 4.01 -9.93
C ASN A 34 8.81 2.97 -10.62
N SER A 35 8.21 2.07 -9.84
CA SER A 35 7.34 1.06 -10.41
C SER A 35 6.08 1.68 -11.00
N LEU A 36 5.53 2.69 -10.33
CA LEU A 36 4.35 3.37 -10.84
C LEU A 36 4.67 4.09 -12.14
N PHE A 37 5.83 4.72 -12.19
CA PHE A 37 6.22 5.45 -13.38
C PHE A 37 6.34 4.49 -14.55
N SER A 38 6.90 3.32 -14.34
CA SER A 38 7.01 2.30 -15.39
C SER A 38 5.65 1.83 -15.84
N ALA A 39 4.66 1.88 -14.97
CA ALA A 39 3.30 1.46 -15.31
C ALA A 39 2.45 2.61 -15.88
N GLY A 40 3.05 3.78 -16.05
CA GLY A 40 2.34 4.90 -16.64
C GLY A 40 1.77 5.91 -15.66
N TYR A 41 2.09 5.77 -14.38
CA TYR A 41 1.61 6.69 -13.36
C TYR A 41 2.73 7.60 -12.90
N ASP A 42 2.70 8.83 -13.35
CA ASP A 42 3.74 9.80 -13.00
C ASP A 42 3.20 10.73 -11.91
N ILE A 43 3.53 10.44 -10.67
CA ILE A 43 3.09 11.27 -9.56
C ILE A 43 4.28 11.75 -8.76
N PRO A 44 4.18 12.94 -8.14
CA PRO A 44 5.27 13.45 -7.33
C PRO A 44 5.48 12.59 -6.10
N ILE A 45 6.72 12.50 -5.66
CA ILE A 45 7.04 11.69 -4.49
C ILE A 45 6.27 12.16 -3.26
N ARG A 46 6.06 13.47 -3.13
CA ARG A 46 5.32 14.01 -2.03
C ARG A 46 3.89 13.53 -1.99
N THR A 47 3.25 13.44 -3.15
CA THR A 47 1.88 12.96 -3.25
C THR A 47 1.84 11.48 -2.86
N LEU A 48 2.82 10.72 -3.33
CA LEU A 48 2.88 9.31 -3.01
C LEU A 48 3.08 9.10 -1.51
N GLN A 49 3.93 9.90 -0.90
CA GLN A 49 4.17 9.79 0.53
C GLN A 49 2.90 10.07 1.33
N ARG A 50 2.07 11.00 0.86
CA ARG A 50 0.82 11.28 1.52
C ARG A 50 -0.12 10.10 1.41
N TYR A 51 -0.18 9.47 0.25
CA TYR A 51 -1.01 8.29 0.08
C TYR A 51 -0.51 7.16 0.97
N LEU A 52 0.80 6.96 1.01
CA LEU A 52 1.35 5.88 1.83
C LEU A 52 1.07 6.10 3.31
N LYS A 53 1.11 7.34 3.75
CA LYS A 53 0.80 7.64 5.13
C LYS A 53 -0.65 7.29 5.43
N SER A 54 -1.57 7.71 4.57
CA SER A 54 -2.97 7.41 4.75
C SER A 54 -3.24 5.91 4.70
N ILE A 55 -2.58 5.23 3.79
CA ILE A 55 -2.73 3.79 3.66
C ILE A 55 -2.26 3.08 4.93
N SER A 56 -1.11 3.48 5.45
CA SER A 56 -0.57 2.82 6.64
C SER A 56 -1.39 3.11 7.88
N GLU A 57 -2.14 4.22 7.88
CA GLU A 57 -3.00 4.57 9.01
C GLU A 57 -4.38 3.94 8.89
N THR A 58 -4.70 3.35 7.75
CA THR A 58 -6.01 2.75 7.55
C THR A 58 -5.92 1.28 7.94
N GLU A 59 -6.44 0.96 9.11
CA GLU A 59 -6.31 -0.36 9.67
C GLU A 59 -6.72 -1.48 8.75
N SER A 60 -7.81 -1.31 8.06
CA SER A 60 -8.33 -2.37 7.20
C SER A 60 -7.46 -2.69 6.00
N LEU A 61 -6.47 -1.87 5.69
CA LEU A 61 -5.59 -2.13 4.57
C LEU A 61 -4.36 -2.94 4.96
N HIS A 62 -4.11 -3.05 6.26
CA HIS A 62 -3.02 -3.90 6.78
C HIS A 62 -1.66 -3.61 6.17
N VAL A 63 -1.29 -2.34 6.12
CA VAL A 63 0.02 -1.94 5.65
C VAL A 63 0.78 -1.32 6.81
N GLU A 64 1.97 -1.82 7.06
CA GLU A 64 2.82 -1.32 8.13
C GLU A 64 3.84 -0.36 7.58
N CYS A 65 4.14 0.67 8.35
CA CYS A 65 5.18 1.63 8.00
C CYS A 65 6.30 1.50 9.01
N ASP A 66 7.50 1.21 8.54
CA ASP A 66 8.67 1.14 9.40
C ASP A 66 9.38 2.49 9.30
N SER A 67 9.21 3.30 10.33
CA SER A 67 9.78 4.65 10.35
C SER A 67 11.02 4.76 11.23
N ARG A 68 11.61 3.63 11.60
CA ARG A 68 12.78 3.65 12.48
C ARG A 68 14.00 4.27 11.81
N SER A 69 14.06 4.22 10.50
CA SER A 69 15.14 4.85 9.78
C SER A 69 14.60 5.43 8.50
N LYS A 70 15.37 6.28 7.84
CA LYS A 70 14.95 6.86 6.58
C LYS A 70 15.78 6.29 5.47
N PRO A 71 15.17 6.05 4.32
CA PRO A 71 13.75 6.30 4.03
C PRO A 71 12.86 5.27 4.71
N TYR A 72 11.61 5.65 4.96
CA TYR A 72 10.67 4.75 5.60
C TYR A 72 10.37 3.59 4.68
N GLY A 73 10.13 2.43 5.25
CA GLY A 73 9.77 1.23 4.50
C GLY A 73 8.34 0.85 4.75
N TYR A 74 7.72 0.21 3.79
CA TYR A 74 6.33 -0.20 3.89
C TYR A 74 6.22 -1.68 3.58
N ARG A 75 5.35 -2.37 4.28
CA ARG A 75 5.17 -3.79 4.10
C ARG A 75 3.73 -4.13 4.40
N ARG A 76 3.20 -5.12 3.71
CA ARG A 76 1.84 -5.55 3.96
C ARG A 76 1.85 -6.54 5.11
N SER A 77 1.04 -6.32 6.14
CA SER A 77 0.94 -7.28 7.20
C SER A 77 -0.10 -8.32 6.80
N SER A 78 0.01 -9.49 7.37
CA SER A 78 -0.87 -10.56 6.99
C SER A 78 -2.03 -10.64 7.96
N PRO A 79 -3.21 -10.32 7.53
CA PRO A 79 -4.35 -10.32 8.44
C PRO A 79 -4.71 -11.72 8.91
N GLU A 80 -4.45 -12.71 8.12
CA GLU A 80 -4.82 -14.00 8.52
C GLU A 80 -4.04 -14.50 9.67
N VAL A 81 -2.91 -13.95 9.92
CA VAL A 81 -2.13 -14.38 11.03
C VAL A 81 -2.91 -14.15 12.30
N GLY A 82 -3.42 -12.98 12.47
CA GLY A 82 -4.17 -12.67 13.65
C GLY A 82 -5.45 -13.46 13.71
N ILE A 83 -6.07 -13.61 12.60
CA ILE A 83 -7.32 -14.28 12.55
C ILE A 83 -7.13 -15.69 12.93
N ARG A 84 -6.13 -16.32 12.40
CA ARG A 84 -5.94 -17.58 12.67
C ARG A 84 -5.70 -17.82 14.01
N GLY A 85 -4.91 -17.04 14.57
CA GLY A 85 -4.65 -17.20 15.94
C GLY A 85 -5.88 -17.28 16.73
N SER A 86 -6.81 -16.56 16.32
CA SER A 86 -7.98 -16.54 17.09
C SER A 86 -8.78 -17.75 16.86
N GLU A 87 -8.74 -18.24 15.72
CA GLU A 87 -9.53 -19.21 15.49
C GLU A 87 -9.15 -20.33 15.96
N ALA A 88 -8.54 -20.28 15.84
CA ALA A 88 -8.19 -21.30 16.20
C ALA A 88 -8.26 -21.71 17.39
N ASP A 89 -8.33 -21.41 17.50
CA ASP A 89 -8.27 -21.60 18.20
C ASP A 89 -8.82 -21.98 18.67
N THR A 90 -9.09 -22.11 18.41
CA THR A 90 -9.62 -22.41 18.56
C THR A 90 -9.72 -22.77 18.81
#